data_9d34d0e1464a20cfba7907b812827ef8
#
_entry.id   9d34d0e1464a20cfba7907b812827ef8
#
_cell.length_a   1.000
_cell.length_b   1.000
_cell.length_c   1.000
_cell.angle_alpha   90.00
_cell.angle_beta   90.00
_cell.angle_gamma   90.00
#
_symmetry.space_group_name_H-M   'P 1'
#
loop_
_entity.id
_entity.type
_entity.pdbx_description
1 polymer ?
#
loop_
_entity_poly.entity_id
_entity_poly.type
_entity_poly.pdbx_seq_one_letter_code
_entity_poly.pdbx_strand_id
1 'polypeptide(L)'
;MLNPSSELDSKISRLDQATQALAAGQPIMIFDNADREGETDFFFSGATVLPENIRFLRKNGGGLIFIAVNFESANTFGLPFLEHSFTVASEKYPILSNLMKHKIPYDTNSSFSISINHNDTYTGITDNDRALTVSQFSNLVSNMSLSNDIGDSFSSNFRTPGHVPICIANENYLNGREGHTELIVSLMKLGNLAPVSVGCEILSDTGSALGPEEARKLAKERGYVFLEGEEIKDAWQRSEF
;
A
#
# COMPACT_ATOMS: atom_id res chain seq x y z
N MET A 1 1.47 -53.56 -15.00
CA MET A 1 0.65 -52.35 -15.25
C MET A 1 0.91 -51.41 -14.10
N LEU A 2 1.82 -50.51 -14.25
CA LEU A 2 2.13 -49.45 -13.28
C LEU A 2 1.18 -48.29 -13.50
N ASN A 3 0.46 -47.96 -12.49
CA ASN A 3 -0.47 -46.81 -12.42
C ASN A 3 0.37 -45.52 -12.52
N PRO A 4 0.15 -44.60 -13.45
CA PRO A 4 0.79 -43.30 -13.38
C PRO A 4 0.03 -42.49 -12.37
N SER A 5 0.57 -42.43 -11.14
CA SER A 5 0.16 -41.48 -10.12
C SER A 5 0.39 -40.08 -10.66
N SER A 6 -0.70 -39.40 -10.86
CA SER A 6 -0.85 -38.00 -11.18
C SER A 6 0.16 -37.08 -10.49
N GLU A 7 1.13 -36.58 -11.23
CA GLU A 7 1.81 -35.31 -10.96
C GLU A 7 0.79 -34.16 -11.11
N LEU A 8 -0.02 -33.95 -10.10
CA LEU A 8 -0.64 -32.68 -9.82
C LEU A 8 0.40 -31.86 -9.05
N ASP A 9 1.46 -31.43 -9.72
CA ASP A 9 2.14 -30.18 -9.35
C ASP A 9 1.11 -29.07 -9.53
N SER A 10 0.44 -28.73 -8.43
CA SER A 10 -0.37 -27.52 -8.36
C SER A 10 0.59 -26.36 -8.53
N LYS A 11 0.69 -25.84 -9.75
CA LYS A 11 1.46 -24.64 -10.07
C LYS A 11 0.93 -23.53 -9.17
N ILE A 12 1.71 -23.13 -8.17
CA ILE A 12 1.37 -22.05 -7.25
C ILE A 12 1.00 -20.83 -8.11
N SER A 13 -0.17 -20.24 -7.86
CA SER A 13 -0.62 -19.08 -8.64
C SER A 13 0.32 -17.89 -8.44
N ARG A 14 0.33 -16.92 -9.36
CA ARG A 14 1.14 -15.70 -9.18
C ARG A 14 0.71 -14.89 -7.96
N LEU A 15 -0.58 -14.90 -7.61
CA LEU A 15 -1.07 -14.25 -6.40
C LEU A 15 -0.55 -14.96 -5.14
N ASP A 16 -0.53 -16.28 -5.12
CA ASP A 16 0.05 -17.03 -3.99
C ASP A 16 1.56 -16.77 -3.87
N GLN A 17 2.27 -16.70 -5.00
CA GLN A 17 3.70 -16.31 -5.00
C GLN A 17 3.90 -14.90 -4.43
N ALA A 18 3.04 -13.95 -4.80
CA ALA A 18 3.11 -12.57 -4.30
C ALA A 18 2.83 -12.49 -2.80
N THR A 19 1.80 -13.17 -2.31
CA THR A 19 1.47 -13.19 -0.87
C THR A 19 2.55 -13.90 -0.06
N GLN A 20 3.14 -14.98 -0.58
CA GLN A 20 4.29 -15.64 0.04
C GLN A 20 5.54 -14.74 0.06
N ALA A 21 5.81 -14.01 -1.02
CA ALA A 21 6.92 -13.04 -1.08
C ALA A 21 6.73 -11.92 -0.04
N LEU A 22 5.53 -11.34 0.06
CA LEU A 22 5.19 -10.34 1.08
C LEU A 22 5.38 -10.88 2.50
N ALA A 23 4.88 -12.10 2.77
CA ALA A 23 5.04 -12.75 4.08
C ALA A 23 6.52 -13.01 4.43
N ALA A 24 7.35 -13.27 3.41
CA ALA A 24 8.80 -13.46 3.57
C ALA A 24 9.59 -12.13 3.61
N GLY A 25 8.94 -10.97 3.59
CA GLY A 25 9.61 -9.66 3.59
C GLY A 25 10.31 -9.32 2.27
N GLN A 26 9.88 -9.96 1.17
CA GLN A 26 10.38 -9.70 -0.17
C GLN A 26 9.49 -8.69 -0.90
N PRO A 27 10.04 -7.89 -1.84
CA PRO A 27 9.26 -6.96 -2.64
C PRO A 27 8.41 -7.70 -3.68
N ILE A 28 7.26 -7.12 -3.97
CA ILE A 28 6.49 -7.40 -5.17
C ILE A 28 6.31 -6.13 -5.99
N MET A 29 5.92 -6.27 -7.24
CA MET A 29 5.61 -5.18 -8.14
C MET A 29 4.16 -5.31 -8.61
N ILE A 30 3.41 -4.20 -8.58
CA ILE A 30 2.02 -4.14 -9.08
C ILE A 30 1.94 -3.01 -10.10
N PHE A 31 1.53 -3.33 -11.32
CA PHE A 31 1.12 -2.36 -12.33
C PHE A 31 -0.39 -2.16 -12.23
N ASP A 32 -0.86 -0.92 -12.16
CA ASP A 32 -2.30 -0.65 -11.98
C ASP A 32 -3.10 -0.89 -13.27
N ASN A 33 -3.14 0.08 -14.15
CA ASN A 33 -3.85 0.01 -15.42
C ASN A 33 -3.35 1.17 -16.33
N ALA A 34 -3.20 0.89 -17.65
CA ALA A 34 -2.76 1.88 -18.62
C ALA A 34 -3.72 3.07 -18.78
N ASP A 35 -5.01 2.85 -18.50
CA ASP A 35 -6.05 3.89 -18.59
C ASP A 35 -6.21 4.69 -17.29
N ARG A 36 -5.40 4.40 -16.26
CA ARG A 36 -5.41 5.06 -14.96
C ARG A 36 -4.11 5.86 -14.75
N GLU A 37 -3.26 5.49 -13.79
CA GLU A 37 -1.94 6.10 -13.59
C GLU A 37 -0.95 5.58 -14.63
N GLY A 38 -1.08 4.30 -15.01
CA GLY A 38 -0.17 3.62 -15.91
C GLY A 38 1.20 3.39 -15.27
N GLU A 39 1.24 3.24 -13.95
CA GLU A 39 2.43 3.16 -13.14
C GLU A 39 2.61 1.78 -12.51
N THR A 40 3.83 1.49 -12.11
CA THR A 40 4.18 0.29 -11.35
C THR A 40 4.78 0.68 -10.02
N ASP A 41 4.27 0.12 -8.93
CA ASP A 41 4.77 0.33 -7.59
C ASP A 41 5.47 -0.91 -7.03
N PHE A 42 6.50 -0.68 -6.22
CA PHE A 42 7.01 -1.68 -5.30
C PHE A 42 6.19 -1.71 -4.02
N PHE A 43 5.96 -2.92 -3.48
CA PHE A 43 5.33 -3.12 -2.18
C PHE A 43 6.07 -4.12 -1.31
N PHE A 44 6.11 -3.84 -0.01
CA PHE A 44 6.49 -4.76 1.06
C PHE A 44 5.36 -4.86 2.09
N SER A 45 5.27 -5.98 2.80
CA SER A 45 4.39 -6.08 3.96
C SER A 45 4.85 -5.17 5.09
N GLY A 46 3.94 -4.40 5.68
CA GLY A 46 4.24 -3.57 6.85
C GLY A 46 4.67 -4.40 8.08
N ALA A 47 4.20 -5.65 8.17
CA ALA A 47 4.52 -6.55 9.29
C ALA A 47 5.98 -7.04 9.30
N THR A 48 6.63 -7.07 8.13
CA THR A 48 8.01 -7.57 7.99
C THR A 48 9.00 -6.51 7.54
N VAL A 49 8.56 -5.23 7.46
CA VAL A 49 9.41 -4.16 6.97
C VAL A 49 10.59 -3.87 7.89
N LEU A 50 11.77 -3.72 7.29
CA LEU A 50 13.05 -3.41 7.93
C LEU A 50 13.66 -2.14 7.28
N PRO A 51 14.66 -1.50 7.91
CA PRO A 51 15.32 -0.33 7.33
C PRO A 51 15.89 -0.55 5.92
N GLU A 52 16.37 -1.76 5.62
CA GLU A 52 16.85 -2.13 4.28
C GLU A 52 15.74 -2.12 3.23
N ASN A 53 14.47 -2.45 3.58
CA ASN A 53 13.34 -2.36 2.66
C ASN A 53 13.02 -0.89 2.33
N ILE A 54 13.07 0.01 3.30
CA ILE A 54 12.91 1.46 3.06
C ILE A 54 14.05 1.99 2.18
N ARG A 55 15.29 1.56 2.45
CA ARG A 55 16.43 1.91 1.60
C ARG A 55 16.26 1.38 0.18
N PHE A 56 15.71 0.16 0.04
CA PHE A 56 15.40 -0.42 -1.25
C PHE A 56 14.39 0.46 -2.01
N LEU A 57 13.26 0.81 -1.40
CA LEU A 57 12.21 1.63 -2.02
C LEU A 57 12.76 2.98 -2.52
N ARG A 58 13.48 3.74 -1.66
CA ARG A 58 14.01 5.05 -2.07
C ARG A 58 15.11 5.00 -3.14
N LYS A 59 15.76 3.83 -3.33
CA LYS A 59 16.85 3.66 -4.33
C LYS A 59 16.38 3.05 -5.63
N ASN A 60 15.35 2.21 -5.59
CA ASN A 60 14.87 1.45 -6.74
C ASN A 60 13.46 1.89 -7.20
N GLY A 61 12.64 2.46 -6.32
CA GLY A 61 11.39 3.11 -6.65
C GLY A 61 11.62 4.57 -7.03
N GLY A 62 11.94 5.40 -6.07
CA GLY A 62 12.24 6.82 -6.27
C GLY A 62 11.03 7.75 -6.10
N GLY A 63 9.83 7.20 -6.01
CA GLY A 63 8.60 7.92 -5.74
C GLY A 63 8.36 8.21 -4.25
N LEU A 64 7.10 8.39 -3.88
CA LEU A 64 6.66 8.61 -2.51
C LEU A 64 6.62 7.29 -1.74
N ILE A 65 7.30 7.22 -0.60
CA ILE A 65 7.16 6.06 0.30
C ILE A 65 5.95 6.29 1.19
N PHE A 66 4.92 5.45 1.06
CA PHE A 66 3.63 5.58 1.74
C PHE A 66 3.17 4.27 2.39
N ILE A 67 2.32 4.37 3.41
CA ILE A 67 1.57 3.24 3.97
C ILE A 67 0.26 3.10 3.20
N ALA A 68 -0.08 1.88 2.75
CA ALA A 68 -1.43 1.53 2.33
C ALA A 68 -2.10 0.71 3.43
N VAL A 69 -3.34 1.06 3.76
CA VAL A 69 -4.13 0.40 4.83
C VAL A 69 -5.59 0.27 4.40
N ASN A 70 -6.27 -0.77 4.90
CA ASN A 70 -7.70 -0.94 4.66
C ASN A 70 -8.55 0.11 5.39
N PHE A 71 -9.76 0.34 4.87
CA PHE A 71 -10.70 1.31 5.42
C PHE A 71 -11.09 0.99 6.86
N GLU A 72 -11.34 -0.29 7.18
CA GLU A 72 -11.81 -0.72 8.49
C GLU A 72 -10.80 -0.35 9.60
N SER A 73 -9.51 -0.59 9.35
CA SER A 73 -8.45 -0.23 10.30
C SER A 73 -8.33 1.29 10.44
N ALA A 74 -8.31 2.01 9.34
CA ALA A 74 -8.22 3.46 9.33
C ALA A 74 -9.41 4.10 10.05
N ASN A 75 -10.63 3.62 9.79
CA ASN A 75 -11.84 4.10 10.44
C ASN A 75 -11.86 3.82 11.96
N THR A 76 -11.32 2.67 12.38
CA THR A 76 -11.21 2.34 13.81
C THR A 76 -10.27 3.30 14.54
N PHE A 77 -9.21 3.78 13.89
CA PHE A 77 -8.34 4.84 14.44
C PHE A 77 -8.93 6.24 14.30
N GLY A 78 -10.04 6.41 13.61
CA GLY A 78 -10.63 7.72 13.31
C GLY A 78 -9.82 8.52 12.29
N LEU A 79 -9.05 7.86 11.42
CA LEU A 79 -8.25 8.53 10.39
C LEU A 79 -9.15 9.08 9.27
N PRO A 80 -9.07 10.39 8.96
CA PRO A 80 -9.86 10.98 7.88
C PRO A 80 -9.16 10.82 6.54
N PHE A 81 -9.91 10.83 5.44
CA PHE A 81 -9.37 11.24 4.16
C PHE A 81 -8.94 12.71 4.21
N LEU A 82 -7.81 13.04 3.61
CA LEU A 82 -7.23 14.38 3.69
C LEU A 82 -8.14 15.45 3.06
N GLU A 83 -8.82 15.11 1.97
CA GLU A 83 -9.81 15.98 1.33
C GLU A 83 -10.96 16.36 2.27
N HIS A 84 -11.41 15.42 3.11
CA HIS A 84 -12.44 15.71 4.12
C HIS A 84 -11.90 16.70 5.16
N SER A 85 -10.68 16.48 5.64
CA SER A 85 -10.03 17.41 6.57
C SER A 85 -9.87 18.81 5.98
N PHE A 86 -9.49 18.90 4.71
CA PHE A 86 -9.36 20.18 4.00
C PHE A 86 -10.71 20.84 3.76
N THR A 87 -11.77 20.08 3.52
CA THR A 87 -13.14 20.60 3.41
C THR A 87 -13.56 21.31 4.68
N VAL A 88 -13.36 20.69 5.85
CA VAL A 88 -13.64 21.30 7.16
C VAL A 88 -12.74 22.52 7.39
N ALA A 89 -11.44 22.42 7.11
CA ALA A 89 -10.49 23.51 7.29
C ALA A 89 -10.72 24.70 6.35
N SER A 90 -11.40 24.48 5.23
CA SER A 90 -11.64 25.52 4.20
C SER A 90 -12.53 26.67 4.69
N GLU A 91 -13.33 26.45 5.74
CA GLU A 91 -14.09 27.51 6.42
C GLU A 91 -13.15 28.61 6.94
N LYS A 92 -12.00 28.23 7.44
CA LYS A 92 -10.97 29.15 7.96
C LYS A 92 -9.93 29.53 6.91
N TYR A 93 -9.63 28.63 5.98
CA TYR A 93 -8.60 28.77 4.96
C TYR A 93 -9.19 28.58 3.55
N PRO A 94 -9.85 29.61 2.96
CA PRO A 94 -10.57 29.49 1.68
C PRO A 94 -9.73 28.99 0.50
N ILE A 95 -8.40 29.14 0.56
CA ILE A 95 -7.48 28.64 -0.46
C ILE A 95 -7.62 27.12 -0.65
N LEU A 96 -7.91 26.37 0.41
CA LEU A 96 -8.09 24.90 0.35
C LEU A 96 -9.29 24.55 -0.54
N SER A 97 -10.43 25.24 -0.37
CA SER A 97 -11.60 25.04 -1.24
C SER A 97 -11.28 25.32 -2.71
N ASN A 98 -10.44 26.31 -2.99
CA ASN A 98 -10.06 26.64 -4.37
C ASN A 98 -9.17 25.56 -4.99
N LEU A 99 -8.23 25.00 -4.22
CA LEU A 99 -7.34 23.93 -4.69
C LEU A 99 -8.12 22.63 -4.96
N MET A 100 -9.09 22.28 -4.11
CA MET A 100 -9.91 21.08 -4.26
C MET A 100 -10.92 21.12 -5.44
N LYS A 101 -11.09 22.25 -6.11
CA LYS A 101 -11.90 22.34 -7.34
C LYS A 101 -11.28 21.61 -8.54
N HIS A 102 -9.97 21.41 -8.51
CA HIS A 102 -9.25 20.72 -9.57
C HIS A 102 -9.33 19.20 -9.33
N LYS A 103 -9.94 18.52 -10.29
CA LYS A 103 -10.14 17.06 -10.21
C LYS A 103 -8.86 16.29 -10.57
N ILE A 104 -8.69 15.13 -9.97
CA ILE A 104 -7.69 14.14 -10.39
C ILE A 104 -8.10 13.62 -11.77
N PRO A 105 -7.21 13.56 -12.78
CA PRO A 105 -7.57 13.19 -14.15
C PRO A 105 -8.09 11.74 -14.29
N TYR A 106 -7.60 10.84 -13.45
CA TYR A 106 -7.80 9.38 -13.53
C TYR A 106 -8.63 8.82 -12.37
N ASP A 107 -9.07 9.67 -11.43
CA ASP A 107 -9.80 9.22 -10.24
C ASP A 107 -10.82 10.25 -9.76
N THR A 108 -11.78 9.82 -8.96
CA THR A 108 -12.79 10.73 -8.37
C THR A 108 -12.32 11.33 -7.06
N ASN A 109 -11.55 10.58 -6.25
CA ASN A 109 -11.09 10.98 -4.92
C ASN A 109 -9.66 10.49 -4.67
N SER A 110 -8.93 11.23 -3.85
CA SER A 110 -7.61 10.83 -3.36
C SER A 110 -7.72 9.80 -2.24
N SER A 111 -6.79 8.84 -2.19
CA SER A 111 -6.63 7.89 -1.07
C SER A 111 -5.85 8.48 0.11
N PHE A 112 -5.26 9.66 -0.04
CA PHE A 112 -4.42 10.26 1.00
C PHE A 112 -5.19 10.54 2.29
N SER A 113 -4.54 10.19 3.39
CA SER A 113 -4.85 10.61 4.77
C SER A 113 -3.70 11.46 5.31
N ILE A 114 -3.59 11.57 6.63
CA ILE A 114 -2.50 12.29 7.29
C ILE A 114 -1.16 11.58 7.09
N SER A 115 -0.08 12.33 7.27
CA SER A 115 1.28 11.78 7.38
C SER A 115 1.69 11.67 8.85
N ILE A 116 2.38 10.58 9.20
CA ILE A 116 2.75 10.26 10.58
C ILE A 116 4.24 9.98 10.75
N ASN A 117 4.69 10.07 11.99
CA ASN A 117 5.92 9.47 12.50
C ASN A 117 5.62 8.74 13.81
N HIS A 118 6.31 7.63 14.07
CA HIS A 118 6.31 7.05 15.42
C HIS A 118 7.01 7.98 16.41
N ASN A 119 6.54 8.04 17.66
CA ASN A 119 7.05 8.99 18.66
C ASN A 119 8.53 8.75 19.02
N ASP A 120 9.02 7.51 18.92
CA ASP A 120 10.41 7.16 19.18
C ASP A 120 11.37 7.50 18.03
N THR A 121 10.86 8.10 16.93
CA THR A 121 11.72 8.58 15.84
C THR A 121 12.31 9.95 16.18
N TYR A 122 13.55 10.20 15.73
CA TYR A 122 14.18 11.51 15.91
C TYR A 122 13.65 12.52 14.88
N THR A 123 14.03 12.36 13.59
CA THR A 123 13.52 13.22 12.52
C THR A 123 12.30 12.61 11.82
N GLY A 124 12.23 11.30 11.70
CA GLY A 124 11.16 10.57 11.03
C GLY A 124 11.44 10.22 9.57
N ILE A 125 12.47 10.82 8.94
CA ILE A 125 12.75 10.66 7.51
C ILE A 125 13.77 9.55 7.20
N THR A 126 14.62 9.18 8.15
CA THR A 126 15.66 8.18 7.92
C THR A 126 15.06 6.81 7.59
N ASP A 127 15.85 5.90 7.00
CA ASP A 127 15.39 4.54 6.70
C ASP A 127 14.96 3.83 7.99
N ASN A 128 15.70 4.01 9.09
CA ASN A 128 15.36 3.47 10.40
C ASN A 128 14.04 4.05 10.93
N ASP A 129 13.86 5.36 10.86
CA ASP A 129 12.69 6.06 11.39
C ASP A 129 11.42 5.67 10.63
N ARG A 130 11.50 5.63 9.28
CA ARG A 130 10.35 5.23 8.45
C ARG A 130 10.01 3.75 8.64
N ALA A 131 11.00 2.87 8.72
CA ALA A 131 10.77 1.44 9.00
C ALA A 131 10.11 1.25 10.37
N LEU A 132 10.57 1.96 11.41
CA LEU A 132 9.94 1.95 12.73
C LEU A 132 8.48 2.43 12.64
N THR A 133 8.22 3.54 11.95
CA THR A 133 6.87 4.08 11.80
C THR A 133 5.94 3.07 11.12
N VAL A 134 6.35 2.46 10.01
CA VAL A 134 5.55 1.48 9.26
C VAL A 134 5.32 0.20 10.07
N SER A 135 6.38 -0.36 10.68
CA SER A 135 6.27 -1.62 11.43
C SER A 135 5.39 -1.47 12.68
N GLN A 136 5.53 -0.36 13.41
CA GLN A 136 4.69 -0.11 14.59
C GLN A 136 3.23 0.17 14.22
N PHE A 137 2.98 0.85 13.10
CA PHE A 137 1.63 1.00 12.56
C PHE A 137 1.01 -0.36 12.19
N SER A 138 1.77 -1.22 11.50
CA SER A 138 1.33 -2.57 11.16
C SER A 138 1.07 -3.43 12.39
N ASN A 139 1.93 -3.35 13.40
CA ASN A 139 1.71 -4.05 14.68
C ASN A 139 0.42 -3.60 15.36
N LEU A 140 0.14 -2.30 15.36
CA LEU A 140 -1.07 -1.75 15.96
C LEU A 140 -2.33 -2.28 15.23
N VAL A 141 -2.32 -2.27 13.90
CA VAL A 141 -3.40 -2.83 13.07
C VAL A 141 -3.60 -4.32 13.33
N SER A 142 -2.52 -5.10 13.40
CA SER A 142 -2.59 -6.54 13.62
C SER A 142 -3.17 -6.92 15.00
N ASN A 143 -3.04 -6.02 15.99
CA ASN A 143 -3.49 -6.25 17.36
C ASN A 143 -4.81 -5.51 17.70
N MET A 144 -5.48 -4.92 16.72
CA MET A 144 -6.71 -4.13 16.94
C MET A 144 -7.80 -4.88 17.71
N SER A 145 -7.99 -6.16 17.44
CA SER A 145 -9.01 -6.98 18.11
C SER A 145 -8.71 -7.28 19.58
N LEU A 146 -7.48 -7.02 20.04
CA LEU A 146 -7.02 -7.32 21.40
C LEU A 146 -7.13 -6.12 22.35
N SER A 147 -7.46 -4.91 21.84
CA SER A 147 -7.51 -3.69 22.63
C SER A 147 -8.89 -3.05 22.57
N ASN A 148 -9.42 -2.69 23.75
CA ASN A 148 -10.68 -1.92 23.86
C ASN A 148 -10.46 -0.40 23.62
N ASP A 149 -9.20 0.05 23.49
CA ASP A 149 -8.83 1.48 23.50
C ASP A 149 -7.80 1.78 22.39
N ILE A 150 -8.16 1.38 21.18
CA ILE A 150 -7.22 1.35 20.06
C ILE A 150 -6.89 2.76 19.54
N GLY A 151 -7.84 3.71 19.61
CA GLY A 151 -7.63 5.10 19.23
C GLY A 151 -6.61 5.80 20.14
N ASP A 152 -6.68 5.55 21.45
CA ASP A 152 -5.71 6.06 22.42
C ASP A 152 -4.34 5.43 22.20
N SER A 153 -4.29 4.13 21.85
CA SER A 153 -3.04 3.46 21.49
C SER A 153 -2.39 4.09 20.25
N PHE A 154 -3.18 4.46 19.24
CA PHE A 154 -2.66 5.15 18.06
C PHE A 154 -2.11 6.54 18.43
N SER A 155 -2.90 7.36 19.11
CA SER A 155 -2.52 8.73 19.47
C SER A 155 -1.34 8.81 20.43
N SER A 156 -1.14 7.78 21.27
CA SER A 156 -0.01 7.69 22.20
C SER A 156 1.30 7.30 21.52
N ASN A 157 1.25 6.60 20.38
CA ASN A 157 2.44 6.07 19.72
C ASN A 157 2.87 6.88 18.50
N PHE A 158 1.98 7.70 17.93
CA PHE A 158 2.26 8.42 16.69
C PHE A 158 2.01 9.91 16.84
N ARG A 159 2.72 10.69 16.01
CA ARG A 159 2.55 12.13 15.86
C ARG A 159 2.29 12.51 14.42
N THR A 160 1.55 13.61 14.21
CA THR A 160 1.31 14.22 12.91
C THR A 160 1.55 15.73 13.01
N PRO A 161 2.01 16.42 11.94
CA PRO A 161 2.44 15.86 10.66
C PRO A 161 3.73 15.04 10.77
N GLY A 162 3.91 14.08 9.84
CA GLY A 162 5.07 13.19 9.80
C GLY A 162 5.65 13.03 8.40
N HIS A 163 6.51 12.04 8.22
CA HIS A 163 7.22 11.78 6.97
C HIS A 163 6.73 10.52 6.24
N VAL A 164 5.77 9.79 6.82
CA VAL A 164 5.16 8.62 6.18
C VAL A 164 3.68 8.92 5.94
N PRO A 165 3.28 9.24 4.70
CA PRO A 165 1.88 9.39 4.34
C PRO A 165 1.13 8.08 4.49
N ILE A 166 -0.14 8.16 4.90
CA ILE A 166 -1.08 7.05 4.90
C ILE A 166 -2.01 7.23 3.72
N CYS A 167 -2.20 6.15 2.94
CA CYS A 167 -3.24 6.01 1.92
C CYS A 167 -4.26 4.99 2.41
N ILE A 168 -5.53 5.40 2.46
CA ILE A 168 -6.64 4.57 2.93
C ILE A 168 -7.34 3.99 1.71
N ALA A 169 -7.49 2.66 1.67
CA ALA A 169 -8.29 2.00 0.64
C ALA A 169 -9.77 2.38 0.76
N ASN A 170 -10.49 2.35 -0.36
CA ASN A 170 -11.94 2.53 -0.38
C ASN A 170 -12.61 1.46 0.50
N GLU A 171 -13.72 1.81 1.18
CA GLU A 171 -14.47 0.89 2.05
C GLU A 171 -14.97 -0.36 1.30
N ASN A 172 -15.25 -0.24 0.01
CA ASN A 172 -15.66 -1.33 -0.86
C ASN A 172 -14.49 -1.96 -1.63
N TYR A 173 -13.25 -1.67 -1.23
CA TYR A 173 -12.04 -2.17 -1.87
C TYR A 173 -12.04 -1.93 -3.39
N LEU A 174 -11.70 -2.94 -4.19
CA LEU A 174 -11.69 -2.88 -5.66
C LEU A 174 -13.08 -2.70 -6.30
N ASN A 175 -14.16 -2.87 -5.55
CA ASN A 175 -15.50 -2.54 -6.03
C ASN A 175 -15.79 -1.03 -5.96
N GLY A 176 -15.01 -0.26 -5.22
CA GLY A 176 -15.17 1.18 -5.04
C GLY A 176 -14.11 2.02 -5.76
N ARG A 177 -12.85 1.55 -5.81
CA ARG A 177 -11.73 2.23 -6.45
C ARG A 177 -10.66 1.20 -6.87
N GLU A 178 -9.97 1.44 -7.98
CA GLU A 178 -9.01 0.49 -8.57
C GLU A 178 -7.56 1.00 -8.52
N GLY A 179 -7.20 1.77 -7.49
CA GLY A 179 -5.85 2.29 -7.32
C GLY A 179 -4.88 1.30 -6.66
N HIS A 180 -3.59 1.63 -6.67
CA HIS A 180 -2.54 0.85 -6.04
C HIS A 180 -2.84 0.51 -4.57
N THR A 181 -3.44 1.46 -3.82
CA THR A 181 -3.85 1.25 -2.43
C THR A 181 -4.86 0.11 -2.30
N GLU A 182 -5.91 0.11 -3.12
CA GLU A 182 -6.92 -0.95 -3.14
C GLU A 182 -6.34 -2.27 -3.64
N LEU A 183 -5.51 -2.24 -4.69
CA LEU A 183 -4.89 -3.44 -5.24
C LEU A 183 -4.05 -4.19 -4.21
N ILE A 184 -3.13 -3.48 -3.53
CA ILE A 184 -2.27 -4.14 -2.52
C ILE A 184 -3.07 -4.61 -1.30
N VAL A 185 -4.00 -3.80 -0.80
CA VAL A 185 -4.80 -4.17 0.38
C VAL A 185 -5.73 -5.35 0.09
N SER A 186 -6.33 -5.40 -1.11
CA SER A 186 -7.14 -6.54 -1.55
C SER A 186 -6.28 -7.80 -1.70
N LEU A 187 -5.09 -7.70 -2.29
CA LEU A 187 -4.16 -8.83 -2.39
C LEU A 187 -3.77 -9.37 -1.00
N MET A 188 -3.49 -8.47 -0.05
CA MET A 188 -3.16 -8.88 1.33
C MET A 188 -4.34 -9.57 2.01
N LYS A 189 -5.58 -9.09 1.79
CA LYS A 189 -6.79 -9.74 2.32
C LYS A 189 -7.01 -11.11 1.70
N LEU A 190 -6.85 -11.25 0.37
CA LEU A 190 -6.90 -12.54 -0.32
C LEU A 190 -5.87 -13.55 0.23
N GLY A 191 -4.66 -13.07 0.56
CA GLY A 191 -3.58 -13.85 1.15
C GLY A 191 -3.64 -14.02 2.67
N ASN A 192 -4.69 -13.53 3.33
CA ASN A 192 -4.84 -13.56 4.81
C ASN A 192 -3.63 -12.92 5.54
N LEU A 193 -3.10 -11.83 4.98
CA LEU A 193 -2.04 -11.01 5.58
C LEU A 193 -2.62 -9.81 6.31
N ALA A 194 -1.87 -9.25 7.26
CA ALA A 194 -2.24 -7.99 7.91
C ALA A 194 -2.39 -6.89 6.83
N PRO A 195 -3.50 -6.11 6.82
CA PRO A 195 -3.83 -5.21 5.71
C PRO A 195 -3.06 -3.88 5.76
N VAL A 196 -1.74 -3.97 5.96
CA VAL A 196 -0.82 -2.83 5.98
C VAL A 196 0.39 -3.14 5.11
N SER A 197 0.62 -2.34 4.10
CA SER A 197 1.83 -2.41 3.28
C SER A 197 2.55 -1.07 3.22
N VAL A 198 3.82 -1.09 2.81
CA VAL A 198 4.57 0.09 2.42
C VAL A 198 4.88 0.01 0.94
N GLY A 199 4.52 1.05 0.19
CA GLY A 199 4.69 1.14 -1.25
C GLY A 199 5.54 2.32 -1.69
N CYS A 200 5.96 2.28 -2.94
CA CYS A 200 6.68 3.37 -3.60
C CYS A 200 6.58 3.21 -5.11
N GLU A 201 6.23 4.26 -5.82
CA GLU A 201 6.20 4.30 -7.28
C GLU A 201 7.60 4.10 -7.86
N ILE A 202 7.69 3.41 -9.01
CA ILE A 202 8.95 3.18 -9.71
C ILE A 202 9.11 4.25 -10.79
N LEU A 203 10.09 5.11 -10.59
CA LEU A 203 10.42 6.18 -11.53
C LEU A 203 11.54 5.75 -12.47
N SER A 204 11.49 6.26 -13.69
CA SER A 204 12.57 6.09 -14.68
C SER A 204 13.60 7.21 -14.60
N ASP A 205 14.78 6.99 -15.18
CA ASP A 205 15.83 8.01 -15.30
C ASP A 205 15.46 9.14 -16.28
N THR A 206 14.35 9.00 -17.01
CA THR A 206 13.84 10.04 -17.93
C THR A 206 12.97 11.09 -17.24
N GLY A 207 12.63 10.87 -15.96
CA GLY A 207 11.80 11.77 -15.16
C GLY A 207 10.31 11.45 -15.21
N SER A 208 9.92 10.31 -15.78
CA SER A 208 8.54 9.78 -15.79
C SER A 208 8.46 8.49 -14.97
N ALA A 209 7.26 7.94 -14.80
CA ALA A 209 7.09 6.59 -14.28
C ALA A 209 7.81 5.57 -15.16
N LEU A 210 8.26 4.46 -14.56
CA LEU A 210 8.85 3.34 -15.30
C LEU A 210 7.74 2.65 -16.13
N GLY A 211 7.94 2.58 -17.45
CA GLY A 211 6.97 1.95 -18.34
C GLY A 211 6.71 0.47 -18.00
N PRO A 212 5.50 -0.06 -18.28
CA PRO A 212 5.12 -1.42 -17.87
C PRO A 212 6.02 -2.51 -18.47
N GLU A 213 6.49 -2.36 -19.69
CA GLU A 213 7.41 -3.32 -20.32
C GLU A 213 8.77 -3.35 -19.64
N GLU A 214 9.30 -2.18 -19.28
CA GLU A 214 10.56 -2.07 -18.55
C GLU A 214 10.41 -2.61 -17.11
N ALA A 215 9.27 -2.36 -16.47
CA ALA A 215 8.95 -2.89 -15.14
C ALA A 215 8.86 -4.43 -15.15
N ARG A 216 8.19 -5.04 -16.15
CA ARG A 216 8.17 -6.51 -16.32
C ARG A 216 9.56 -7.10 -16.55
N LYS A 217 10.38 -6.42 -17.36
CA LYS A 217 11.77 -6.82 -17.60
C LYS A 217 12.58 -6.76 -16.31
N LEU A 218 12.48 -5.67 -15.55
CA LEU A 218 13.14 -5.50 -14.27
C LEU A 218 12.73 -6.61 -13.28
N ALA A 219 11.43 -6.90 -13.16
CA ALA A 219 10.92 -7.95 -12.30
C ALA A 219 11.52 -9.31 -12.66
N LYS A 220 11.55 -9.65 -13.96
CA LYS A 220 12.13 -10.90 -14.47
C LYS A 220 13.64 -11.00 -14.17
N GLU A 221 14.40 -9.92 -14.41
CA GLU A 221 15.85 -9.88 -14.19
C GLU A 221 16.22 -10.00 -12.71
N ARG A 222 15.38 -9.46 -11.82
CA ARG A 222 15.63 -9.45 -10.38
C ARG A 222 14.92 -10.57 -9.62
N GLY A 223 14.06 -11.34 -10.30
CA GLY A 223 13.28 -12.41 -9.68
C GLY A 223 12.16 -11.90 -8.77
N TYR A 224 11.64 -10.69 -9.01
CA TYR A 224 10.50 -10.17 -8.28
C TYR A 224 9.19 -10.70 -8.87
N VAL A 225 8.19 -10.90 -8.01
CA VAL A 225 6.82 -11.20 -8.47
C VAL A 225 6.22 -9.90 -9.02
N PHE A 226 5.76 -9.96 -10.27
CA PHE A 226 5.06 -8.88 -10.94
C PHE A 226 3.61 -9.29 -11.17
N LEU A 227 2.67 -8.43 -10.75
CA LEU A 227 1.24 -8.60 -10.97
C LEU A 227 0.68 -7.44 -11.80
N GLU A 228 -0.22 -7.79 -12.71
CA GLU A 228 -1.15 -6.84 -13.32
C GLU A 228 -2.30 -6.60 -12.34
N GLY A 229 -2.78 -5.37 -12.22
CA GLY A 229 -3.94 -5.03 -11.38
C GLY A 229 -5.17 -5.86 -11.73
N GLU A 230 -5.36 -6.18 -13.01
CA GLU A 230 -6.46 -7.02 -13.49
C GLU A 230 -6.44 -8.43 -12.90
N GLU A 231 -5.26 -9.03 -12.64
CA GLU A 231 -5.18 -10.35 -12.01
C GLU A 231 -5.71 -10.33 -10.57
N ILE A 232 -5.44 -9.22 -9.85
CA ILE A 232 -5.92 -9.03 -8.48
C ILE A 232 -7.44 -8.78 -8.49
N LYS A 233 -7.93 -7.95 -9.42
CA LYS A 233 -9.35 -7.67 -9.62
C LYS A 233 -10.15 -8.93 -9.92
N ASP A 234 -9.66 -9.75 -10.85
CA ASP A 234 -10.28 -11.02 -11.20
C ASP A 234 -10.36 -11.97 -10.01
N ALA A 235 -9.32 -12.04 -9.19
CA ALA A 235 -9.31 -12.87 -7.99
C ALA A 235 -10.27 -12.32 -6.93
N TRP A 236 -10.32 -10.99 -6.78
CA TRP A 236 -11.23 -10.32 -5.86
C TRP A 236 -12.70 -10.57 -6.20
N GLN A 237 -13.07 -10.48 -7.49
CA GLN A 237 -14.43 -10.75 -7.96
C GLN A 237 -14.88 -12.19 -7.77
N ARG A 238 -13.93 -13.14 -7.77
CA ARG A 238 -14.21 -14.56 -7.50
C ARG A 238 -14.22 -14.91 -6.01
N SER A 239 -13.77 -14.00 -5.15
CA SER A 239 -13.80 -14.20 -3.71
C SER A 239 -15.22 -13.96 -3.15
N GLU A 240 -15.52 -14.59 -2.01
CA GLU A 240 -16.82 -14.45 -1.31
C GLU A 240 -16.78 -13.33 -0.24
N PHE A 241 -15.94 -12.31 -0.40
CA PHE A 241 -15.81 -11.20 0.56
C PHE A 241 -16.87 -10.12 0.39
#